data_e5d8518f779560c55e0775a8a0c6f707
#
_entry.id   e5d8518f779560c55e0775a8a0c6f707
#
_cell.length_a   1.000
_cell.length_b   1.000
_cell.length_c   1.000
_cell.angle_alpha   90.00
_cell.angle_beta   90.00
_cell.angle_gamma   90.00
#
_symmetry.space_group_name_H-M   'P 1'
#
loop_
_entity.id
_entity.type
_entity.pdbx_description
1 polymer ?
#
loop_
_entity_poly.entity_id
_entity_poly.type
_entity_poly.pdbx_seq_one_letter_code
_entity_poly.pdbx_strand_id
1 'polypeptide(L)'
;MKITICAAGFKRMRDALQAALPRDEIAECAPADAALAAADSDVLIPIMAPITAAVFQSQRLRLVQQYGVGLEAIDIDAATRAGIPVANVPSGGSGNAESVAELAIAQMMMLGRDLPQAQANFYQRRFGAPIGRALWQSCVVIVGYGGIGQEIARRLAGWGVRIVAVSRRGPGAGPAQDGSVHVDRHVDARGLHAALAEADFVVVAAPASAANVGLIGREAIAAMKPGAFIVNIARGAVIDYDALLEGLRSGRIAGAALDVFWQEPFDPDDPLLRERVIPTPHIAGVTEECFRGVGQAVAANIERLRAGEQLTNCANPEVLS
;
A
#
# COMPACT_ATOMS: atom_id res chain seq x y z
N MET A 1 8.22 -28.75 -2.02
CA MET A 1 7.24 -28.38 -0.98
C MET A 1 5.91 -28.12 -1.66
N LYS A 2 4.81 -28.17 -0.92
CA LYS A 2 3.51 -27.70 -1.40
C LYS A 2 3.25 -26.30 -0.86
N ILE A 3 3.02 -25.35 -1.76
CA ILE A 3 2.82 -23.94 -1.48
C ILE A 3 1.42 -23.59 -1.97
N THR A 4 0.56 -23.10 -1.08
CA THR A 4 -0.82 -22.78 -1.46
C THR A 4 -1.07 -21.27 -1.35
N ILE A 5 -1.53 -20.67 -2.43
CA ILE A 5 -1.96 -19.29 -2.53
C ILE A 5 -3.44 -19.24 -2.14
N CYS A 6 -3.79 -18.49 -1.09
CA CYS A 6 -5.17 -18.36 -0.61
C CYS A 6 -5.93 -17.28 -1.39
N ALA A 7 -5.88 -17.35 -2.69
CA ALA A 7 -6.60 -16.49 -3.62
C ALA A 7 -6.74 -17.19 -4.98
N ALA A 8 -7.78 -16.86 -5.72
CA ALA A 8 -7.97 -17.33 -7.09
C ALA A 8 -7.83 -16.18 -8.09
N GLY A 9 -7.33 -16.50 -9.29
CA GLY A 9 -7.26 -15.53 -10.39
C GLY A 9 -5.98 -14.70 -10.49
N PHE A 10 -5.03 -14.88 -9.60
CA PHE A 10 -3.72 -14.20 -9.65
C PHE A 10 -2.70 -14.96 -10.50
N LYS A 11 -3.09 -15.30 -11.75
CA LYS A 11 -2.26 -16.10 -12.67
C LYS A 11 -0.82 -15.60 -12.79
N ARG A 12 -0.61 -14.29 -12.95
CA ARG A 12 0.74 -13.69 -13.08
C ARG A 12 1.61 -13.92 -11.84
N MET A 13 1.03 -13.81 -10.66
CA MET A 13 1.74 -14.09 -9.41
C MET A 13 2.11 -15.57 -9.30
N ARG A 14 1.16 -16.48 -9.60
CA ARG A 14 1.42 -17.92 -9.61
C ARG A 14 2.52 -18.27 -10.60
N ASP A 15 2.46 -17.72 -11.82
CA ASP A 15 3.47 -17.99 -12.86
C ASP A 15 4.86 -17.47 -12.43
N ALA A 16 4.92 -16.31 -11.75
CA ALA A 16 6.18 -15.78 -11.21
C ALA A 16 6.76 -16.67 -10.11
N LEU A 17 5.91 -17.16 -9.19
CA LEU A 17 6.33 -18.10 -8.15
C LEU A 17 6.77 -19.44 -8.75
N GLN A 18 6.01 -19.99 -9.71
CA GLN A 18 6.37 -21.26 -10.34
C GLN A 18 7.69 -21.16 -11.11
N ALA A 19 7.95 -20.02 -11.75
CA ALA A 19 9.24 -19.77 -12.42
C ALA A 19 10.41 -19.70 -11.42
N ALA A 20 10.17 -19.10 -10.25
CA ALA A 20 11.18 -18.97 -9.19
C ALA A 20 11.37 -20.29 -8.39
N LEU A 21 10.34 -21.12 -8.31
CA LEU A 21 10.30 -22.39 -7.55
C LEU A 21 9.86 -23.57 -8.45
N PRO A 22 10.63 -23.94 -9.47
CA PRO A 22 10.21 -24.90 -10.48
C PRO A 22 10.05 -26.34 -9.95
N ARG A 23 10.58 -26.64 -8.76
CA ARG A 23 10.51 -27.98 -8.15
C ARG A 23 9.35 -28.11 -7.15
N ASP A 24 8.62 -27.04 -6.90
CA ASP A 24 7.57 -27.01 -5.90
C ASP A 24 6.17 -27.09 -6.54
N GLU A 25 5.23 -27.63 -5.79
CA GLU A 25 3.83 -27.63 -6.17
C GLU A 25 3.20 -26.30 -5.74
N ILE A 26 2.74 -25.51 -6.70
CA ILE A 26 2.01 -24.26 -6.44
C ILE A 26 0.51 -24.51 -6.65
N ALA A 27 -0.25 -24.53 -5.56
CA ALA A 27 -1.70 -24.69 -5.55
C ALA A 27 -2.41 -23.37 -5.26
N GLU A 28 -3.71 -23.30 -5.55
CA GLU A 28 -4.59 -22.17 -5.19
C GLU A 28 -5.78 -22.70 -4.40
N CYS A 29 -6.30 -21.90 -3.46
CA CYS A 29 -7.57 -22.18 -2.77
C CYS A 29 -8.39 -20.88 -2.63
N ALA A 30 -9.68 -21.01 -2.34
CA ALA A 30 -10.48 -19.85 -1.97
C ALA A 30 -10.00 -19.29 -0.61
N PRO A 31 -10.12 -17.97 -0.36
CA PRO A 31 -9.72 -17.36 0.91
C PRO A 31 -10.36 -18.02 2.14
N ALA A 32 -11.62 -18.45 2.03
CA ALA A 32 -12.35 -19.11 3.12
C ALA A 32 -11.80 -20.50 3.44
N ASP A 33 -11.07 -21.15 2.51
CA ASP A 33 -10.55 -22.51 2.65
C ASP A 33 -9.11 -22.53 3.20
N ALA A 34 -8.57 -21.41 3.64
CA ALA A 34 -7.18 -21.30 4.11
C ALA A 34 -6.83 -22.30 5.22
N ALA A 35 -7.75 -22.56 6.17
CA ALA A 35 -7.53 -23.54 7.23
C ALA A 35 -7.49 -24.97 6.71
N LEU A 36 -8.33 -25.31 5.73
CA LEU A 36 -8.32 -26.63 5.08
C LEU A 36 -7.04 -26.81 4.26
N ALA A 37 -6.67 -25.80 3.50
CA ALA A 37 -5.43 -25.80 2.70
C ALA A 37 -4.18 -25.93 3.56
N ALA A 38 -4.16 -25.32 4.76
CA ALA A 38 -3.05 -25.43 5.70
C ALA A 38 -2.74 -26.87 6.10
N ALA A 39 -3.76 -27.73 6.22
CA ALA A 39 -3.59 -29.15 6.62
C ALA A 39 -2.76 -29.94 5.60
N ASP A 40 -2.69 -29.48 4.36
CA ASP A 40 -1.98 -30.18 3.26
C ASP A 40 -0.88 -29.30 2.60
N SER A 41 -0.51 -28.20 3.21
CA SER A 41 0.49 -27.27 2.68
C SER A 41 1.69 -27.10 3.62
N ASP A 42 2.88 -26.99 3.04
CA ASP A 42 4.09 -26.61 3.79
C ASP A 42 4.18 -25.08 3.98
N VAL A 43 3.67 -24.31 3.01
CA VAL A 43 3.67 -22.83 3.03
C VAL A 43 2.30 -22.32 2.58
N LEU A 44 1.75 -21.33 3.29
CA LEU A 44 0.60 -20.56 2.83
C LEU A 44 1.02 -19.15 2.41
N ILE A 45 0.41 -18.69 1.33
CA ILE A 45 0.53 -17.30 0.83
C ILE A 45 -0.86 -16.65 0.92
N PRO A 46 -1.12 -15.83 1.95
CA PRO A 46 -2.47 -15.31 2.24
C PRO A 46 -3.06 -14.39 1.19
N ILE A 47 -2.26 -13.46 0.66
CA ILE A 47 -2.71 -12.28 -0.12
C ILE A 47 -3.65 -11.42 0.73
N MET A 48 -4.98 -11.59 0.59
CA MET A 48 -6.02 -10.88 1.36
C MET A 48 -6.84 -11.85 2.23
N ALA A 49 -6.51 -13.15 2.21
CA ALA A 49 -7.24 -14.15 3.00
C ALA A 49 -7.01 -13.94 4.50
N PRO A 50 -8.05 -14.01 5.34
CA PRO A 50 -7.89 -13.96 6.78
C PRO A 50 -7.23 -15.24 7.28
N ILE A 51 -6.08 -15.09 7.93
CA ILE A 51 -5.32 -16.19 8.55
C ILE A 51 -5.55 -16.15 10.06
N THR A 52 -6.55 -16.91 10.47
CA THR A 52 -7.01 -17.00 11.87
C THR A 52 -6.32 -18.14 12.61
N ALA A 53 -6.55 -18.23 13.93
CA ALA A 53 -6.04 -19.30 14.78
C ALA A 53 -6.34 -20.73 14.25
N ALA A 54 -7.42 -20.92 13.47
CA ALA A 54 -7.77 -22.21 12.88
C ALA A 54 -6.72 -22.70 11.87
N VAL A 55 -6.06 -21.81 11.13
CA VAL A 55 -4.99 -22.14 10.18
C VAL A 55 -3.79 -22.76 10.90
N PHE A 56 -3.49 -22.27 12.10
CA PHE A 56 -2.33 -22.69 12.89
C PHE A 56 -2.53 -23.99 13.69
N GLN A 57 -3.66 -24.68 13.50
CA GLN A 57 -3.86 -26.05 14.00
C GLN A 57 -3.18 -27.10 13.12
N SER A 58 -2.68 -26.70 11.94
CA SER A 58 -2.00 -27.60 11.01
C SER A 58 -0.69 -28.12 11.60
N GLN A 59 -0.47 -29.43 11.49
CA GLN A 59 0.80 -30.08 11.82
C GLN A 59 1.82 -30.04 10.67
N ARG A 60 1.39 -29.65 9.48
CA ARG A 60 2.21 -29.61 8.27
C ARG A 60 2.71 -28.22 7.92
N LEU A 61 1.94 -27.19 8.27
CA LEU A 61 2.29 -25.80 7.93
C LEU A 61 3.59 -25.38 8.64
N ARG A 62 4.54 -24.87 7.85
CA ARG A 62 5.88 -24.48 8.32
C ARG A 62 6.13 -22.98 8.18
N LEU A 63 5.35 -22.27 7.36
CA LEU A 63 5.52 -20.84 7.10
C LEU A 63 4.21 -20.24 6.57
N VAL A 64 3.85 -19.07 7.07
CA VAL A 64 2.92 -18.15 6.41
C VAL A 64 3.75 -17.03 5.79
N GLN A 65 3.80 -16.96 4.46
CA GLN A 65 4.58 -15.99 3.71
C GLN A 65 3.66 -15.03 2.97
N GLN A 66 3.58 -13.80 3.42
CA GLN A 66 2.80 -12.79 2.71
C GLN A 66 3.47 -12.38 1.40
N TYR A 67 2.67 -12.27 0.35
CA TYR A 67 3.10 -11.77 -0.96
C TYR A 67 2.94 -10.24 -1.02
N GLY A 68 3.77 -9.53 -0.26
CA GLY A 68 3.73 -8.09 -0.09
C GLY A 68 3.97 -7.66 1.35
N VAL A 69 3.61 -6.42 1.68
CA VAL A 69 3.97 -5.74 2.94
C VAL A 69 2.96 -6.01 4.05
N GLY A 70 1.65 -6.00 3.74
CA GLY A 70 0.57 -5.97 4.73
C GLY A 70 0.40 -7.31 5.46
N LEU A 71 0.28 -7.25 6.78
CA LEU A 71 0.06 -8.42 7.65
C LEU A 71 -1.25 -8.33 8.43
N GLU A 72 -2.10 -7.36 8.10
CA GLU A 72 -3.31 -7.01 8.87
C GLU A 72 -4.34 -8.15 8.94
N ALA A 73 -4.33 -9.05 7.95
CA ALA A 73 -5.24 -10.20 7.90
C ALA A 73 -4.70 -11.45 8.62
N ILE A 74 -3.53 -11.38 9.27
CA ILE A 74 -2.85 -12.54 9.86
C ILE A 74 -2.84 -12.40 11.39
N ASP A 75 -3.37 -13.40 12.09
CA ASP A 75 -3.27 -13.52 13.55
C ASP A 75 -1.85 -13.97 13.95
N ILE A 76 -0.94 -12.98 14.07
CA ILE A 76 0.48 -13.19 14.38
C ILE A 76 0.64 -13.81 15.77
N ASP A 77 -0.21 -13.44 16.73
CA ASP A 77 -0.15 -13.98 18.08
C ASP A 77 -0.49 -15.48 18.09
N ALA A 78 -1.50 -15.89 17.31
CA ALA A 78 -1.83 -17.31 17.17
C ALA A 78 -0.71 -18.08 16.45
N ALA A 79 -0.10 -17.50 15.42
CA ALA A 79 1.05 -18.08 14.73
C ALA A 79 2.23 -18.29 15.68
N THR A 80 2.52 -17.30 16.52
CA THR A 80 3.60 -17.34 17.51
C THR A 80 3.36 -18.44 18.54
N ARG A 81 2.13 -18.55 19.08
CA ARG A 81 1.77 -19.65 20.00
C ARG A 81 1.89 -21.04 19.37
N ALA A 82 1.68 -21.13 18.06
CA ALA A 82 1.82 -22.38 17.31
C ALA A 82 3.26 -22.67 16.86
N GLY A 83 4.20 -21.76 17.09
CA GLY A 83 5.59 -21.89 16.63
C GLY A 83 5.75 -21.78 15.10
N ILE A 84 4.78 -21.16 14.41
CA ILE A 84 4.80 -21.02 12.96
C ILE A 84 5.25 -19.61 12.61
N PRO A 85 6.36 -19.44 11.85
CA PRO A 85 6.84 -18.14 11.43
C PRO A 85 5.90 -17.48 10.42
N VAL A 86 5.76 -16.17 10.54
CA VAL A 86 5.06 -15.28 9.61
C VAL A 86 6.07 -14.32 9.02
N ALA A 87 6.20 -14.32 7.70
CA ALA A 87 7.11 -13.41 7.01
C ALA A 87 6.37 -12.60 5.94
N ASN A 88 6.92 -11.44 5.61
CA ASN A 88 6.42 -10.58 4.53
C ASN A 88 7.54 -10.18 3.56
N VAL A 89 7.19 -9.43 2.52
CA VAL A 89 8.15 -8.78 1.63
C VAL A 89 8.06 -7.28 1.84
N PRO A 90 9.13 -6.60 2.26
CA PRO A 90 9.13 -5.16 2.42
C PRO A 90 8.93 -4.46 1.06
N SER A 91 8.41 -3.24 1.10
CA SER A 91 8.12 -2.50 -0.13
C SER A 91 9.37 -2.15 -0.96
N GLY A 92 10.49 -1.88 -0.30
CA GLY A 92 11.74 -1.51 -0.98
C GLY A 92 12.47 -2.73 -1.56
N GLY A 93 13.08 -2.57 -2.73
CA GLY A 93 13.93 -3.59 -3.37
C GLY A 93 13.19 -4.74 -4.05
N SER A 94 11.85 -4.69 -4.10
CA SER A 94 11.02 -5.71 -4.73
C SER A 94 10.24 -5.20 -5.95
N GLY A 95 10.45 -3.94 -6.36
CA GLY A 95 9.65 -3.28 -7.40
C GLY A 95 8.28 -2.78 -6.90
N ASN A 96 7.91 -3.10 -5.67
CA ASN A 96 6.61 -2.66 -5.11
C ASN A 96 6.60 -1.17 -4.79
N ALA A 97 7.62 -0.66 -4.08
CA ALA A 97 7.67 0.77 -3.75
C ALA A 97 7.73 1.65 -5.00
N GLU A 98 8.47 1.20 -6.00
CA GLU A 98 8.62 1.86 -7.29
C GLU A 98 7.27 1.95 -8.02
N SER A 99 6.56 0.82 -8.14
CA SER A 99 5.26 0.75 -8.83
C SER A 99 4.20 1.60 -8.13
N VAL A 100 4.12 1.49 -6.81
CA VAL A 100 3.16 2.26 -6.00
C VAL A 100 3.44 3.77 -6.09
N ALA A 101 4.72 4.16 -6.09
CA ALA A 101 5.11 5.57 -6.24
C ALA A 101 4.71 6.14 -7.61
N GLU A 102 4.84 5.35 -8.66
CA GLU A 102 4.45 5.76 -10.02
C GLU A 102 2.94 5.99 -10.12
N LEU A 103 2.12 5.07 -9.58
CA LEU A 103 0.67 5.28 -9.55
C LEU A 103 0.30 6.52 -8.72
N ALA A 104 0.91 6.72 -7.55
CA ALA A 104 0.65 7.91 -6.73
C ALA A 104 0.91 9.21 -7.47
N ILE A 105 2.02 9.29 -8.22
CA ILE A 105 2.36 10.47 -9.04
C ILE A 105 1.37 10.61 -10.20
N ALA A 106 1.02 9.53 -10.88
CA ALA A 106 0.01 9.54 -11.93
C ALA A 106 -1.33 10.07 -11.40
N GLN A 107 -1.78 9.58 -10.22
CA GLN A 107 -3.01 10.02 -9.57
C GLN A 107 -2.97 11.50 -9.17
N MET A 108 -1.85 12.02 -8.67
CA MET A 108 -1.69 13.47 -8.43
C MET A 108 -1.87 14.27 -9.72
N MET A 109 -1.26 13.84 -10.83
CA MET A 109 -1.40 14.51 -12.12
C MET A 109 -2.83 14.40 -12.67
N MET A 110 -3.47 13.25 -12.54
CA MET A 110 -4.86 13.04 -12.97
C MET A 110 -5.82 13.97 -12.21
N LEU A 111 -5.65 14.09 -10.88
CA LEU A 111 -6.42 15.00 -10.05
C LEU A 111 -6.17 16.47 -10.42
N GLY A 112 -4.89 16.84 -10.47
CA GLY A 112 -4.50 18.23 -10.78
C GLY A 112 -4.99 18.70 -12.15
N ARG A 113 -4.99 17.81 -13.15
CA ARG A 113 -5.44 18.13 -14.51
C ARG A 113 -6.91 17.80 -14.76
N ASP A 114 -7.61 17.22 -13.77
CA ASP A 114 -9.00 16.74 -13.91
C ASP A 114 -9.19 15.88 -15.17
N LEU A 115 -8.39 14.84 -15.29
CA LEU A 115 -8.38 14.02 -16.49
C LEU A 115 -9.74 13.37 -16.80
N PRO A 116 -10.54 12.89 -15.82
CA PRO A 116 -11.87 12.38 -16.11
C PRO A 116 -12.77 13.42 -16.80
N GLN A 117 -12.76 14.67 -16.30
CA GLN A 117 -13.54 15.75 -16.93
C GLN A 117 -12.95 16.16 -18.29
N ALA A 118 -11.63 16.13 -18.44
CA ALA A 118 -10.98 16.40 -19.72
C ALA A 118 -11.38 15.38 -20.79
N GLN A 119 -11.45 14.09 -20.44
CA GLN A 119 -11.95 13.04 -21.32
C GLN A 119 -13.43 13.25 -21.68
N ALA A 120 -14.28 13.58 -20.72
CA ALA A 120 -15.69 13.88 -20.97
C ALA A 120 -15.84 15.08 -21.92
N ASN A 121 -15.05 16.13 -21.73
CA ASN A 121 -15.03 17.31 -22.58
C ASN A 121 -14.58 16.98 -24.01
N PHE A 122 -13.61 16.08 -24.20
CA PHE A 122 -13.19 15.63 -25.53
C PHE A 122 -14.35 15.02 -26.32
N TYR A 123 -15.12 14.12 -25.71
CA TYR A 123 -16.29 13.52 -26.38
C TYR A 123 -17.42 14.53 -26.62
N GLN A 124 -17.49 15.59 -25.83
CA GLN A 124 -18.43 16.71 -26.02
C GLN A 124 -17.90 17.81 -26.95
N ARG A 125 -16.73 17.61 -27.55
CA ARG A 125 -16.05 18.58 -28.42
C ARG A 125 -15.79 19.95 -27.79
N ARG A 126 -15.63 19.96 -26.45
CA ARG A 126 -15.23 21.15 -25.66
C ARG A 126 -13.73 21.29 -25.66
N PHE A 127 -13.23 22.39 -26.21
CA PHE A 127 -11.81 22.66 -26.35
C PHE A 127 -11.30 23.56 -25.19
N GLY A 128 -10.05 23.32 -24.71
CA GLY A 128 -9.37 24.18 -23.77
C GLY A 128 -9.87 24.11 -22.31
N ALA A 129 -10.62 23.06 -21.94
CA ALA A 129 -11.16 22.85 -20.60
C ALA A 129 -11.01 21.39 -20.15
N PRO A 130 -10.89 21.12 -18.84
CA PRO A 130 -10.83 22.07 -17.72
C PRO A 130 -9.46 22.76 -17.59
N ILE A 131 -9.41 23.89 -16.88
CA ILE A 131 -8.14 24.48 -16.44
C ILE A 131 -7.66 23.70 -15.21
N GLY A 132 -6.52 23.04 -15.32
CA GLY A 132 -5.95 22.24 -14.25
C GLY A 132 -4.84 22.93 -13.47
N ARG A 133 -4.34 22.25 -12.45
CA ARG A 133 -3.16 22.62 -11.64
C ARG A 133 -1.98 21.73 -12.03
N ALA A 134 -0.79 22.30 -12.15
CA ALA A 134 0.45 21.56 -12.35
C ALA A 134 1.03 21.10 -11.00
N LEU A 135 1.86 20.06 -11.00
CA LEU A 135 2.68 19.69 -9.84
C LEU A 135 3.83 20.70 -9.64
N TRP A 136 4.37 21.25 -10.71
CA TRP A 136 5.42 22.26 -10.65
C TRP A 136 5.01 23.43 -9.74
N GLN A 137 5.92 23.83 -8.85
CA GLN A 137 5.71 24.86 -7.81
C GLN A 137 4.64 24.50 -6.75
N SER A 138 4.16 23.26 -6.72
CA SER A 138 3.25 22.80 -5.66
C SER A 138 4.02 22.30 -4.42
N CYS A 139 3.32 22.19 -3.31
CA CYS A 139 3.77 21.50 -2.11
C CYS A 139 3.13 20.13 -2.03
N VAL A 140 3.95 19.07 -2.04
CA VAL A 140 3.54 17.69 -1.83
C VAL A 140 3.89 17.28 -0.41
N VAL A 141 2.89 16.92 0.38
CA VAL A 141 3.07 16.36 1.72
C VAL A 141 2.92 14.86 1.66
N ILE A 142 3.97 14.12 2.02
CA ILE A 142 3.99 12.65 2.05
C ILE A 142 3.80 12.21 3.51
N VAL A 143 2.62 11.65 3.81
CA VAL A 143 2.28 11.13 5.13
C VAL A 143 2.64 9.64 5.18
N GLY A 144 3.75 9.32 5.85
CA GLY A 144 4.40 8.01 5.82
C GLY A 144 5.65 8.04 4.93
N TYR A 145 6.83 8.07 5.57
CA TYR A 145 8.12 8.17 4.88
C TYR A 145 8.92 6.87 5.00
N GLY A 146 8.25 5.74 4.65
CA GLY A 146 8.84 4.42 4.44
C GLY A 146 9.34 4.24 3.01
N GLY A 147 9.55 3.01 2.55
CA GLY A 147 10.04 2.72 1.20
C GLY A 147 9.23 3.40 0.09
N ILE A 148 7.89 3.34 0.16
CA ILE A 148 7.00 3.98 -0.82
C ILE A 148 7.13 5.52 -0.77
N GLY A 149 7.09 6.11 0.43
CA GLY A 149 7.22 7.56 0.57
C GLY A 149 8.56 8.09 0.07
N GLN A 150 9.64 7.35 0.27
CA GLN A 150 10.97 7.66 -0.25
C GLN A 150 11.02 7.55 -1.78
N GLU A 151 10.39 6.52 -2.36
CA GLU A 151 10.30 6.36 -3.82
C GLU A 151 9.50 7.48 -4.49
N ILE A 152 8.41 7.95 -3.85
CA ILE A 152 7.66 9.12 -4.32
C ILE A 152 8.56 10.36 -4.31
N ALA A 153 9.26 10.62 -3.20
CA ALA A 153 10.15 11.76 -3.09
C ALA A 153 11.30 11.71 -4.12
N ARG A 154 11.91 10.52 -4.33
CA ARG A 154 12.97 10.31 -5.32
C ARG A 154 12.49 10.63 -6.74
N ARG A 155 11.29 10.20 -7.12
CA ARG A 155 10.74 10.45 -8.46
C ARG A 155 10.32 11.89 -8.67
N LEU A 156 9.90 12.58 -7.62
CA LEU A 156 9.56 14.00 -7.66
C LEU A 156 10.79 14.92 -7.64
N ALA A 157 11.98 14.38 -7.35
CA ALA A 157 13.21 15.14 -7.40
C ALA A 157 13.40 15.76 -8.81
N GLY A 158 13.69 17.06 -8.85
CA GLY A 158 13.86 17.79 -10.12
C GLY A 158 12.56 18.25 -10.80
N TRP A 159 11.38 17.95 -10.24
CA TRP A 159 10.09 18.42 -10.80
C TRP A 159 9.71 19.84 -10.36
N GLY A 160 10.55 20.50 -9.57
CA GLY A 160 10.27 21.84 -9.04
C GLY A 160 9.11 21.86 -8.04
N VAL A 161 8.86 20.76 -7.35
CA VAL A 161 7.91 20.62 -6.26
C VAL A 161 8.64 20.79 -4.92
N ARG A 162 7.95 21.32 -3.91
CA ARG A 162 8.42 21.31 -2.54
C ARG A 162 7.87 20.06 -1.83
N ILE A 163 8.76 19.25 -1.25
CA ILE A 163 8.43 17.98 -0.63
C ILE A 163 8.54 18.09 0.89
N VAL A 164 7.44 17.81 1.60
CA VAL A 164 7.40 17.70 3.06
C VAL A 164 7.09 16.26 3.44
N ALA A 165 8.00 15.61 4.13
CA ALA A 165 7.80 14.26 4.64
C ALA A 165 7.27 14.31 6.09
N VAL A 166 6.28 13.46 6.39
CA VAL A 166 5.79 13.22 7.74
C VAL A 166 5.99 11.77 8.11
N SER A 167 6.68 11.49 9.20
CA SER A 167 6.83 10.13 9.70
C SER A 167 6.65 10.07 11.22
N ARG A 168 6.38 8.88 11.74
CA ARG A 168 6.09 8.72 13.19
C ARG A 168 7.18 9.29 14.10
N ARG A 169 8.44 9.12 13.74
CA ARG A 169 9.60 9.50 14.56
C ARG A 169 10.39 10.70 14.03
N GLY A 170 9.99 11.26 12.88
CA GLY A 170 10.71 12.38 12.26
C GLY A 170 12.05 11.99 11.60
N PRO A 171 12.91 12.98 11.32
CA PRO A 171 14.17 12.77 10.62
C PRO A 171 15.13 11.86 11.41
N GLY A 172 15.90 11.04 10.70
CA GLY A 172 16.92 10.16 11.29
C GLY A 172 16.39 8.83 11.86
N ALA A 173 15.09 8.61 11.89
CA ALA A 173 14.47 7.44 12.52
C ALA A 173 13.84 6.48 11.49
N GLY A 174 14.58 6.00 10.52
CA GLY A 174 14.08 5.07 9.50
C GLY A 174 15.18 4.17 8.93
N PRO A 175 14.85 3.16 8.10
CA PRO A 175 15.84 2.42 7.36
C PRO A 175 16.69 3.40 6.55
N ALA A 176 17.98 3.15 6.49
CA ALA A 176 19.06 4.02 6.06
C ALA A 176 18.64 5.13 5.09
N GLN A 177 18.61 6.34 5.57
CA GLN A 177 18.63 7.52 4.72
C GLN A 177 20.08 7.59 4.19
N ASP A 178 20.31 7.02 3.04
CA ASP A 178 21.62 7.11 2.36
C ASP A 178 21.91 8.53 1.84
N GLY A 179 21.07 9.51 2.22
CA GLY A 179 21.18 10.91 1.78
C GLY A 179 20.79 11.11 0.31
N SER A 180 20.39 10.05 -0.41
CA SER A 180 20.12 10.11 -1.84
C SER A 180 18.74 10.69 -2.18
N VAL A 181 17.82 10.80 -1.20
CA VAL A 181 16.46 11.32 -1.41
C VAL A 181 16.29 12.65 -0.72
N HIS A 182 16.21 13.72 -1.51
CA HIS A 182 15.98 15.06 -1.01
C HIS A 182 14.52 15.27 -0.62
N VAL A 183 14.29 15.80 0.59
CA VAL A 183 13.02 16.41 1.01
C VAL A 183 13.33 17.78 1.62
N ASP A 184 12.49 18.77 1.32
CA ASP A 184 12.69 20.13 1.80
C ASP A 184 12.48 20.25 3.32
N ARG A 185 11.59 19.40 3.86
CA ARG A 185 11.35 19.31 5.30
C ARG A 185 10.86 17.93 5.69
N HIS A 186 11.38 17.39 6.79
CA HIS A 186 10.93 16.17 7.41
C HIS A 186 10.49 16.44 8.85
N VAL A 187 9.26 16.10 9.20
CA VAL A 187 8.67 16.32 10.52
C VAL A 187 8.19 15.03 11.15
N ASP A 188 8.05 15.03 12.48
CA ASP A 188 7.40 13.95 13.21
C ASP A 188 5.87 14.05 13.16
N ALA A 189 5.17 13.10 13.78
CA ALA A 189 3.71 13.06 13.79
C ALA A 189 3.05 14.33 14.40
N ARG A 190 3.73 15.01 15.34
CA ARG A 190 3.22 16.26 15.94
C ARG A 190 3.21 17.41 14.94
N GLY A 191 4.06 17.35 13.93
CA GLY A 191 4.12 18.34 12.84
C GLY A 191 3.10 18.10 11.72
N LEU A 192 2.24 17.09 11.80
CA LEU A 192 1.31 16.71 10.73
C LEU A 192 0.42 17.88 10.30
N HIS A 193 -0.33 18.48 11.20
CA HIS A 193 -1.28 19.56 10.85
C HIS A 193 -0.56 20.79 10.25
N ALA A 194 0.60 21.14 10.78
CA ALA A 194 1.40 22.24 10.24
C ALA A 194 1.91 21.92 8.82
N ALA A 195 2.27 20.67 8.54
CA ALA A 195 2.64 20.23 7.20
C ALA A 195 1.43 20.24 6.25
N LEU A 196 0.27 19.74 6.69
CA LEU A 196 -0.96 19.73 5.91
C LEU A 196 -1.44 21.14 5.53
N ALA A 197 -1.23 22.14 6.39
CA ALA A 197 -1.58 23.53 6.11
C ALA A 197 -0.83 24.13 4.91
N GLU A 198 0.27 23.52 4.48
CA GLU A 198 1.06 23.95 3.33
C GLU A 198 0.79 23.12 2.06
N ALA A 199 0.04 22.01 2.20
CA ALA A 199 -0.13 21.01 1.15
C ALA A 199 -1.02 21.49 0.00
N ASP A 200 -0.56 21.36 -1.22
CA ASP A 200 -1.38 21.34 -2.43
C ASP A 200 -1.82 19.92 -2.76
N PHE A 201 -0.95 18.94 -2.49
CA PHE A 201 -1.22 17.52 -2.61
C PHE A 201 -0.78 16.80 -1.34
N VAL A 202 -1.63 15.92 -0.83
CA VAL A 202 -1.33 15.04 0.30
C VAL A 202 -1.31 13.61 -0.20
N VAL A 203 -0.19 12.92 -0.04
CA VAL A 203 -0.07 11.51 -0.38
C VAL A 203 0.02 10.68 0.90
N VAL A 204 -0.96 9.80 1.10
CA VAL A 204 -1.04 8.92 2.26
C VAL A 204 -0.35 7.60 1.93
N ALA A 205 0.82 7.39 2.54
CA ALA A 205 1.68 6.21 2.41
C ALA A 205 2.00 5.57 3.78
N ALA A 206 1.32 6.00 4.84
CA ALA A 206 1.46 5.43 6.18
C ALA A 206 0.76 4.07 6.28
N PRO A 207 1.39 3.04 6.92
CA PRO A 207 0.76 1.74 7.06
C PRO A 207 -0.50 1.82 7.95
N ALA A 208 -1.46 0.92 7.74
CA ALA A 208 -2.55 0.74 8.67
C ALA A 208 -2.01 0.15 9.99
N SER A 209 -2.31 0.80 11.07
CA SER A 209 -2.07 0.35 12.43
C SER A 209 -3.11 0.98 13.34
N ALA A 210 -3.30 0.46 14.54
CA ALA A 210 -4.23 1.06 15.49
C ALA A 210 -3.95 2.56 15.74
N ALA A 211 -2.68 2.98 15.65
CA ALA A 211 -2.27 4.37 15.82
C ALA A 211 -2.54 5.27 14.58
N ASN A 212 -2.81 4.66 13.43
CA ASN A 212 -2.98 5.39 12.17
C ASN A 212 -4.43 5.33 11.62
N VAL A 213 -5.33 4.62 12.28
CA VAL A 213 -6.76 4.62 11.93
C VAL A 213 -7.30 6.05 12.09
N GLY A 214 -7.89 6.60 11.01
CA GLY A 214 -8.41 7.97 11.00
C GLY A 214 -7.34 9.06 11.16
N LEU A 215 -6.06 8.75 10.88
CA LEU A 215 -4.96 9.73 10.96
C LEU A 215 -5.26 11.00 10.14
N ILE A 216 -5.85 10.83 8.97
CA ILE A 216 -6.39 11.93 8.17
C ILE A 216 -7.88 12.06 8.48
N GLY A 217 -8.18 12.57 9.66
CA GLY A 217 -9.52 12.83 10.13
C GLY A 217 -9.98 14.27 9.88
N ARG A 218 -11.10 14.64 10.51
CA ARG A 218 -11.76 15.95 10.36
C ARG A 218 -10.79 17.13 10.63
N GLU A 219 -10.02 17.07 11.71
CA GLU A 219 -9.08 18.14 12.05
C GLU A 219 -7.93 18.24 11.04
N ALA A 220 -7.42 17.09 10.59
CA ALA A 220 -6.37 17.04 9.57
C ALA A 220 -6.87 17.63 8.24
N ILE A 221 -8.08 17.28 7.80
CA ILE A 221 -8.71 17.84 6.59
C ILE A 221 -8.98 19.34 6.76
N ALA A 222 -9.45 19.78 7.93
CA ALA A 222 -9.67 21.19 8.22
C ALA A 222 -8.36 22.00 8.21
N ALA A 223 -7.23 21.38 8.55
CA ALA A 223 -5.92 22.02 8.51
C ALA A 223 -5.38 22.19 7.07
N MET A 224 -5.79 21.38 6.10
CA MET A 224 -5.29 21.47 4.72
C MET A 224 -5.64 22.80 4.06
N LYS A 225 -4.91 23.18 3.02
CA LYS A 225 -5.31 24.32 2.18
C LYS A 225 -6.69 24.06 1.57
N PRO A 226 -7.55 25.10 1.44
CA PRO A 226 -8.75 24.99 0.60
C PRO A 226 -8.36 24.58 -0.83
N GLY A 227 -9.02 23.55 -1.34
CA GLY A 227 -8.74 23.04 -2.67
C GLY A 227 -7.49 22.15 -2.78
N ALA A 228 -6.99 21.62 -1.68
CA ALA A 228 -5.96 20.58 -1.70
C ALA A 228 -6.50 19.27 -2.27
N PHE A 229 -5.60 18.43 -2.76
CA PHE A 229 -5.89 17.09 -3.25
C PHE A 229 -5.34 16.02 -2.30
N ILE A 230 -6.03 14.88 -2.20
CA ILE A 230 -5.60 13.72 -1.41
C ILE A 230 -5.41 12.52 -2.34
N VAL A 231 -4.29 11.81 -2.16
CA VAL A 231 -4.01 10.52 -2.80
C VAL A 231 -3.79 9.48 -1.70
N ASN A 232 -4.56 8.40 -1.71
CA ASN A 232 -4.38 7.30 -0.75
C ASN A 232 -3.97 6.02 -1.48
N ILE A 233 -2.72 5.62 -1.26
CA ILE A 233 -2.13 4.37 -1.78
C ILE A 233 -1.70 3.44 -0.63
N ALA A 234 -2.18 3.71 0.58
CA ALA A 234 -1.82 2.95 1.77
C ALA A 234 -2.91 1.95 2.18
N ARG A 235 -3.90 2.41 2.95
CA ARG A 235 -5.11 1.66 3.35
C ARG A 235 -6.26 2.64 3.54
N GLY A 236 -7.49 2.22 3.24
CA GLY A 236 -8.69 3.05 3.42
C GLY A 236 -8.82 3.60 4.84
N ALA A 237 -8.64 2.75 5.84
CA ALA A 237 -8.81 3.09 7.26
C ALA A 237 -7.86 4.20 7.78
N VAL A 238 -6.80 4.58 7.05
CA VAL A 238 -5.91 5.68 7.44
C VAL A 238 -6.60 7.04 7.27
N ILE A 239 -7.60 7.13 6.40
CA ILE A 239 -8.45 8.31 6.24
C ILE A 239 -9.80 8.04 6.89
N ASP A 240 -10.32 8.99 7.65
CA ASP A 240 -11.68 8.94 8.14
C ASP A 240 -12.67 9.14 6.97
N TYR A 241 -13.58 8.18 6.77
CA TYR A 241 -14.51 8.17 5.65
C TYR A 241 -15.41 9.40 5.63
N ASP A 242 -16.08 9.68 6.77
CA ASP A 242 -17.03 10.77 6.86
C ASP A 242 -16.34 12.13 6.72
N ALA A 243 -15.16 12.28 7.27
CA ALA A 243 -14.37 13.50 7.15
C ALA A 243 -13.95 13.75 5.69
N LEU A 244 -13.56 12.71 4.94
CA LEU A 244 -13.22 12.85 3.52
C LEU A 244 -14.45 13.22 2.69
N LEU A 245 -15.57 12.51 2.89
CA LEU A 245 -16.83 12.78 2.17
C LEU A 245 -17.31 14.21 2.42
N GLU A 246 -17.28 14.67 3.66
CA GLU A 246 -17.64 16.06 4.00
C GLU A 246 -16.67 17.07 3.39
N GLY A 247 -15.35 16.76 3.43
CA GLY A 247 -14.33 17.60 2.84
C GLY A 247 -14.48 17.79 1.34
N LEU A 248 -14.86 16.73 0.61
CA LEU A 248 -15.16 16.77 -0.82
C LEU A 248 -16.42 17.57 -1.11
N ARG A 249 -17.52 17.30 -0.38
CA ARG A 249 -18.82 17.97 -0.56
C ARG A 249 -18.78 19.47 -0.27
N SER A 250 -18.01 19.85 0.74
CA SER A 250 -17.83 21.27 1.07
C SER A 250 -16.85 22.00 0.14
N GLY A 251 -16.15 21.29 -0.74
CA GLY A 251 -15.08 21.84 -1.57
C GLY A 251 -13.79 22.15 -0.81
N ARG A 252 -13.69 21.74 0.46
CA ARG A 252 -12.45 21.86 1.24
C ARG A 252 -11.32 21.07 0.58
N ILE A 253 -11.66 19.86 0.12
CA ILE A 253 -10.81 18.99 -0.70
C ILE A 253 -11.30 19.09 -2.14
N ALA A 254 -10.43 19.46 -3.06
CA ALA A 254 -10.77 19.63 -4.47
C ALA A 254 -10.97 18.29 -5.22
N GLY A 255 -10.44 17.20 -4.66
CA GLY A 255 -10.60 15.85 -5.20
C GLY A 255 -9.71 14.86 -4.48
N ALA A 256 -10.06 13.59 -4.57
CA ALA A 256 -9.28 12.49 -4.01
C ALA A 256 -8.98 11.41 -5.06
N ALA A 257 -7.84 10.75 -4.96
CA ALA A 257 -7.55 9.51 -5.69
C ALA A 257 -7.31 8.39 -4.67
N LEU A 258 -8.04 7.30 -4.84
CA LEU A 258 -8.08 6.21 -3.88
C LEU A 258 -7.77 4.90 -4.59
N ASP A 259 -6.64 4.30 -4.24
CA ASP A 259 -6.31 2.93 -4.69
C ASP A 259 -6.81 1.88 -3.69
N VAL A 260 -7.18 2.32 -2.48
CA VAL A 260 -7.57 1.48 -1.35
C VAL A 260 -8.84 2.01 -0.67
N PHE A 261 -9.63 1.09 -0.09
CA PHE A 261 -10.96 1.41 0.44
C PHE A 261 -11.11 0.90 1.88
N TRP A 262 -12.16 1.37 2.58
CA TRP A 262 -12.52 0.94 3.95
C TRP A 262 -13.08 -0.48 3.98
N GLN A 263 -13.68 -0.91 2.88
CA GLN A 263 -14.10 -2.28 2.63
C GLN A 263 -13.59 -2.71 1.25
N GLU A 264 -12.98 -3.88 1.18
CA GLU A 264 -12.52 -4.49 -0.07
C GLU A 264 -13.04 -5.93 -0.14
N PRO A 265 -13.76 -6.33 -1.22
CA PRO A 265 -14.10 -5.53 -2.40
C PRO A 265 -14.96 -4.32 -2.07
N PHE A 266 -14.71 -3.22 -2.82
CA PHE A 266 -15.41 -1.95 -2.65
C PHE A 266 -16.83 -2.01 -3.25
N ASP A 267 -17.73 -1.14 -2.74
CA ASP A 267 -19.05 -0.92 -3.31
C ASP A 267 -18.95 0.15 -4.42
N PRO A 268 -19.25 -0.19 -5.70
CA PRO A 268 -19.20 0.77 -6.80
C PRO A 268 -20.30 1.85 -6.69
N ASP A 269 -21.33 1.65 -5.88
CA ASP A 269 -22.42 2.60 -5.65
C ASP A 269 -22.18 3.51 -4.43
N ASP A 270 -21.02 3.39 -3.79
CA ASP A 270 -20.66 4.20 -2.62
C ASP A 270 -20.83 5.70 -2.91
N PRO A 271 -21.50 6.46 -2.02
CA PRO A 271 -21.71 7.91 -2.19
C PRO A 271 -20.43 8.71 -2.40
N LEU A 272 -19.31 8.27 -1.86
CA LEU A 272 -18.01 8.91 -2.03
C LEU A 272 -17.58 8.95 -3.51
N LEU A 273 -17.91 7.90 -4.28
CA LEU A 273 -17.56 7.79 -5.70
C LEU A 273 -18.40 8.71 -6.61
N ARG A 274 -19.42 9.36 -6.07
CA ARG A 274 -20.20 10.40 -6.79
C ARG A 274 -19.54 11.77 -6.71
N GLU A 275 -18.61 11.94 -5.79
CA GLU A 275 -17.80 13.15 -5.65
C GLU A 275 -16.62 13.12 -6.64
N ARG A 276 -15.76 14.13 -6.60
CA ARG A 276 -14.55 14.16 -7.43
C ARG A 276 -13.50 13.18 -6.90
N VAL A 277 -13.74 11.90 -7.14
CA VAL A 277 -12.86 10.79 -6.74
C VAL A 277 -12.39 10.03 -7.98
N ILE A 278 -11.09 9.72 -8.03
CA ILE A 278 -10.48 8.83 -9.02
C ILE A 278 -10.18 7.50 -8.30
N PRO A 279 -11.05 6.49 -8.45
CA PRO A 279 -10.82 5.18 -7.83
C PRO A 279 -9.94 4.30 -8.73
N THR A 280 -9.11 3.47 -8.10
CA THR A 280 -8.43 2.34 -8.73
C THR A 280 -8.58 1.11 -7.81
N PRO A 281 -8.71 -0.12 -8.37
CA PRO A 281 -9.11 -1.29 -7.59
C PRO A 281 -7.91 -1.99 -6.94
N HIS A 282 -7.17 -1.29 -6.07
CA HIS A 282 -6.01 -1.76 -5.32
C HIS A 282 -4.92 -2.32 -6.24
N ILE A 283 -4.54 -1.53 -7.24
CA ILE A 283 -3.58 -1.94 -8.28
C ILE A 283 -2.21 -1.27 -8.19
N ALA A 284 -1.96 -0.46 -7.19
CA ALA A 284 -0.72 0.31 -7.10
C ALA A 284 0.55 -0.59 -7.15
N GLY A 285 0.48 -1.78 -6.56
CA GLY A 285 1.52 -2.80 -6.65
C GLY A 285 1.32 -3.85 -7.73
N VAL A 286 0.29 -3.73 -8.58
CA VAL A 286 -0.06 -4.75 -9.59
C VAL A 286 0.68 -4.46 -10.90
N THR A 287 1.99 -4.72 -10.92
CA THR A 287 2.85 -4.60 -12.10
C THR A 287 3.66 -5.89 -12.31
N GLU A 288 4.13 -6.11 -13.53
CA GLU A 288 4.96 -7.29 -13.82
C GLU A 288 6.27 -7.25 -13.04
N GLU A 289 6.87 -6.07 -12.87
CA GLU A 289 8.10 -5.85 -12.11
C GLU A 289 7.90 -6.22 -10.64
N CYS A 290 6.80 -5.75 -10.04
CA CYS A 290 6.45 -6.04 -8.66
C CYS A 290 6.21 -7.54 -8.46
N PHE A 291 5.40 -8.17 -9.30
CA PHE A 291 5.14 -9.61 -9.20
C PHE A 291 6.43 -10.43 -9.31
N ARG A 292 7.31 -10.10 -10.25
CA ARG A 292 8.59 -10.78 -10.40
C ARG A 292 9.49 -10.59 -9.16
N GLY A 293 9.66 -9.35 -8.70
CA GLY A 293 10.56 -9.07 -7.58
C GLY A 293 10.04 -9.59 -6.24
N VAL A 294 8.74 -9.45 -5.97
CA VAL A 294 8.12 -10.03 -4.78
C VAL A 294 8.17 -11.56 -4.85
N GLY A 295 7.91 -12.16 -6.02
CA GLY A 295 8.00 -13.61 -6.22
C GLY A 295 9.40 -14.15 -5.94
N GLN A 296 10.44 -13.44 -6.36
CA GLN A 296 11.83 -13.79 -6.05
C GLN A 296 12.14 -13.72 -4.55
N ALA A 297 11.65 -12.66 -3.86
CA ALA A 297 11.84 -12.52 -2.42
C ALA A 297 11.11 -13.61 -1.62
N VAL A 298 9.89 -13.96 -2.02
CA VAL A 298 9.12 -15.08 -1.46
C VAL A 298 9.86 -16.39 -1.67
N ALA A 299 10.32 -16.64 -2.89
CA ALA A 299 11.08 -17.85 -3.22
C ALA A 299 12.36 -17.96 -2.39
N ALA A 300 13.10 -16.85 -2.20
CA ALA A 300 14.29 -16.85 -1.37
C ALA A 300 14.00 -17.25 0.09
N ASN A 301 12.87 -16.79 0.68
CA ASN A 301 12.47 -17.21 2.01
C ASN A 301 12.07 -18.69 2.07
N ILE A 302 11.41 -19.20 1.04
CA ILE A 302 11.04 -20.63 0.96
C ILE A 302 12.29 -21.51 0.83
N GLU A 303 13.30 -21.09 0.07
CA GLU A 303 14.59 -21.79 0.00
C GLU A 303 15.34 -21.75 1.34
N ARG A 304 15.32 -20.63 2.06
CA ARG A 304 15.86 -20.51 3.43
C ARG A 304 15.16 -21.48 4.39
N LEU A 305 13.83 -21.52 4.35
CA LEU A 305 13.04 -22.49 5.14
C LEU A 305 13.45 -23.93 4.83
N ARG A 306 13.68 -24.26 3.56
CA ARG A 306 14.11 -25.59 3.11
C ARG A 306 15.49 -25.95 3.64
N ALA A 307 16.38 -24.98 3.62
CA ALA A 307 17.78 -25.14 4.10
C ALA A 307 17.91 -25.09 5.64
N GLY A 308 16.85 -24.77 6.37
CA GLY A 308 16.90 -24.55 7.82
C GLY A 308 17.65 -23.25 8.19
N GLU A 309 17.71 -22.29 7.25
CA GLU A 309 18.33 -20.99 7.46
C GLU A 309 17.35 -19.97 8.05
N GLN A 310 17.88 -18.91 8.63
CA GLN A 310 17.07 -17.84 9.19
C GLN A 310 16.25 -17.13 8.10
N LEU A 311 14.93 -17.01 8.30
CA LEU A 311 14.05 -16.27 7.40
C LEU A 311 14.30 -14.76 7.47
N THR A 312 14.08 -14.08 6.34
CA THR A 312 14.13 -12.62 6.29
C THR A 312 12.74 -12.02 6.53
N ASN A 313 12.68 -10.84 7.15
CA ASN A 313 11.43 -10.09 7.40
C ASN A 313 10.36 -10.93 8.14
N CYS A 314 10.78 -11.72 9.13
CA CYS A 314 9.88 -12.46 10.00
C CYS A 314 9.24 -11.50 11.01
N ALA A 315 7.91 -11.54 11.11
CA ALA A 315 7.14 -10.68 11.99
C ALA A 315 7.13 -11.19 13.45
N ASN A 316 7.35 -12.50 13.64
CA ASN A 316 7.47 -13.18 14.94
C ASN A 316 8.78 -13.96 15.03
N PRO A 317 9.94 -13.26 15.06
CA PRO A 317 11.26 -13.88 14.97
C PRO A 317 11.59 -14.81 16.16
N GLU A 318 10.90 -14.68 17.29
CA GLU A 318 11.03 -15.52 18.48
C GLU A 318 10.73 -17.00 18.23
N VAL A 319 9.98 -17.32 17.17
CA VAL A 319 9.69 -18.73 16.79
C VAL A 319 10.83 -19.37 15.98
N LEU A 320 11.85 -18.60 15.63
CA LEU A 320 13.02 -19.06 14.87
C LEU A 320 14.21 -19.43 15.77
N SER A 321 14.06 -19.26 17.10
CA SER A 321 15.09 -19.49 18.10
C SER A 321 15.17 -20.95 18.54
#